data_b4412ed7c2cc5186b5a64959e26e2c84
#
_entry.id   b4412ed7c2cc5186b5a64959e26e2c84
#
_cell.length_a   1.000
_cell.length_b   1.000
_cell.length_c   1.000
_cell.angle_alpha   90.00
_cell.angle_beta   90.00
_cell.angle_gamma   90.00
#
_symmetry.space_group_name_H-M   'P 1'
#
loop_
_entity.id
_entity.type
_entity.pdbx_description
1 polymer ?
#
loop_
_entity_poly.entity_id
_entity_poly.type
_entity_poly.pdbx_seq_one_letter_code
_entity_poly.pdbx_strand_id
1 'polypeptide(L)'
;MTTKLITGGPNTTIEEANNLFNQHAIEKLPLVDKNNKLVGMITYRDIAKSKEYPNATKDSLGRLRVGAAIGAGADVLTQVEALVQSDVDVVCVDTAHGHSKGVIDTVKKIRRAYPKLDIIAGNVATGVAALALIKAGASAIKXXXX
;
A
#
# COMPACT_ATOMS: atom_id res chain seq x y z
N MET A 1 -7.66 22.27 29.05
CA MET A 1 -6.72 21.66 28.10
C MET A 1 -5.50 21.12 28.86
N THR A 2 -5.08 19.90 28.57
CA THR A 2 -3.92 19.28 29.24
C THR A 2 -2.64 20.00 28.82
N THR A 3 -1.89 20.52 29.78
CA THR A 3 -0.66 21.28 29.52
C THR A 3 0.60 20.42 29.58
N LYS A 4 0.57 19.32 30.34
CA LYS A 4 1.69 18.40 30.44
C LYS A 4 1.34 17.09 29.72
N LEU A 5 1.82 16.96 28.49
CA LEU A 5 1.54 15.78 27.65
C LEU A 5 2.53 14.65 27.96
N ILE A 6 2.01 13.42 27.93
CA ILE A 6 2.86 12.22 27.92
C ILE A 6 3.25 12.01 26.45
N THR A 7 4.55 11.92 26.16
CA THR A 7 5.08 11.76 24.80
C THR A 7 6.09 10.63 24.77
N GLY A 8 6.28 10.06 23.58
CA GLY A 8 7.36 9.10 23.29
C GLY A 8 8.41 9.69 22.37
N GLY A 9 9.54 9.02 22.23
CA GLY A 9 10.56 9.38 21.27
C GLY A 9 10.25 8.82 19.86
N PRO A 10 11.02 9.22 18.84
CA PRO A 10 10.78 8.74 17.46
C PRO A 10 10.86 7.23 17.30
N ASN A 11 11.63 6.56 18.15
CA ASN A 11 11.88 5.11 18.08
C ASN A 11 11.08 4.32 19.12
N THR A 12 10.06 4.92 19.73
CA THR A 12 9.20 4.24 20.71
C THR A 12 8.59 2.98 20.10
N THR A 13 8.80 1.85 20.76
CA THR A 13 8.24 0.56 20.31
C THR A 13 6.77 0.46 20.68
N ILE A 14 6.07 -0.48 20.03
CA ILE A 14 4.66 -0.79 20.32
C ILE A 14 4.51 -1.23 21.80
N GLU A 15 5.47 -2.00 22.29
CA GLU A 15 5.45 -2.48 23.69
C GLU A 15 5.59 -1.32 24.69
N GLU A 16 6.53 -0.42 24.45
CA GLU A 16 6.71 0.78 25.27
C GLU A 16 5.47 1.66 25.24
N ALA A 17 4.90 1.86 24.04
CA ALA A 17 3.68 2.65 23.91
C ALA A 17 2.51 2.03 24.70
N ASN A 18 2.36 0.70 24.63
CA ASN A 18 1.30 -0.01 25.34
C ASN A 18 1.46 0.15 26.85
N ASN A 19 2.69 0.11 27.36
CA ASN A 19 2.97 0.33 28.79
C ASN A 19 2.57 1.74 29.21
N LEU A 20 2.89 2.76 28.38
CA LEU A 20 2.52 4.14 28.67
C LEU A 20 1.01 4.34 28.65
N PHE A 21 0.29 3.69 27.73
CA PHE A 21 -1.17 3.74 27.68
C PHE A 21 -1.79 3.23 28.99
N ASN A 22 -1.27 2.08 29.46
CA ASN A 22 -1.77 1.46 30.70
C ASN A 22 -1.43 2.27 31.93
N GLN A 23 -0.18 2.76 32.04
CA GLN A 23 0.29 3.52 33.21
C GLN A 23 -0.42 4.86 33.36
N HIS A 24 -0.70 5.53 32.26
CA HIS A 24 -1.22 6.90 32.28
C HIS A 24 -2.68 7.02 31.87
N ALA A 25 -3.35 5.90 31.55
CA ALA A 25 -4.74 5.85 31.09
C ALA A 25 -4.99 6.79 29.90
N ILE A 26 -4.05 6.78 28.93
CA ILE A 26 -4.14 7.59 27.70
C ILE A 26 -4.40 6.67 26.51
N GLU A 27 -4.96 7.23 25.44
CA GLU A 27 -5.26 6.47 24.21
C GLU A 27 -4.42 6.91 23.01
N LYS A 28 -3.71 8.03 23.15
CA LYS A 28 -2.90 8.61 22.07
C LYS A 28 -1.55 9.03 22.64
N LEU A 29 -0.48 8.60 21.98
CA LEU A 29 0.89 8.91 22.38
C LEU A 29 1.56 9.69 21.26
N PRO A 30 1.69 11.02 21.37
CA PRO A 30 2.47 11.80 20.42
C PRO A 30 3.94 11.37 20.50
N LEU A 31 4.58 11.25 19.36
CA LEU A 31 6.03 10.99 19.27
C LEU A 31 6.73 12.29 18.89
N VAL A 32 7.72 12.66 19.67
CA VAL A 32 8.42 13.94 19.47
C VAL A 32 9.92 13.71 19.32
N ASP A 33 10.56 14.58 18.56
CA ASP A 33 12.02 14.56 18.41
C ASP A 33 12.70 15.28 19.59
N LYS A 34 14.02 15.38 19.54
CA LYS A 34 14.85 16.02 20.58
C LYS A 34 14.54 17.52 20.76
N ASN A 35 13.89 18.13 19.78
CA ASN A 35 13.45 19.54 19.85
C ASN A 35 12.00 19.69 20.27
N ASN A 36 11.38 18.59 20.74
CA ASN A 36 9.97 18.52 21.13
C ASN A 36 9.00 18.79 19.97
N LYS A 37 9.45 18.53 18.73
CA LYS A 37 8.62 18.67 17.53
C LYS A 37 7.92 17.35 17.24
N LEU A 38 6.62 17.40 16.94
CA LEU A 38 5.82 16.22 16.62
C LEU A 38 6.34 15.54 15.34
N VAL A 39 6.68 14.25 15.44
CA VAL A 39 7.16 13.43 14.30
C VAL A 39 6.27 12.22 14.03
N GLY A 40 5.34 11.91 14.91
CA GLY A 40 4.43 10.78 14.71
C GLY A 40 3.46 10.64 15.87
N MET A 41 2.64 9.61 15.80
CA MET A 41 1.69 9.29 16.86
C MET A 41 1.39 7.80 16.85
N ILE A 42 1.29 7.19 18.01
CA ILE A 42 0.80 5.82 18.21
C ILE A 42 -0.52 5.92 18.98
N THR A 43 -1.53 5.18 18.55
CA THR A 43 -2.81 5.14 19.28
C THR A 43 -3.06 3.75 19.85
N TYR A 44 -3.82 3.68 20.93
CA TYR A 44 -4.26 2.41 21.51
C TYR A 44 -5.01 1.56 20.48
N ARG A 45 -5.81 2.22 19.62
CA ARG A 45 -6.56 1.55 18.56
C ARG A 45 -5.65 0.88 17.54
N ASP A 46 -4.51 1.50 17.19
CA ASP A 46 -3.54 0.92 16.25
C ASP A 46 -2.96 -0.38 16.81
N ILE A 47 -2.66 -0.40 18.12
CA ILE A 47 -2.15 -1.60 18.80
C ILE A 47 -3.22 -2.69 18.83
N ALA A 48 -4.45 -2.34 19.19
CA ALA A 48 -5.56 -3.29 19.23
C ALA A 48 -5.81 -3.91 17.85
N LYS A 49 -5.84 -3.08 16.80
CA LYS A 49 -6.02 -3.56 15.41
C LYS A 49 -4.87 -4.44 14.94
N SER A 50 -3.64 -4.13 15.36
CA SER A 50 -2.48 -4.95 15.02
C SER A 50 -2.59 -6.37 15.60
N LYS A 51 -3.16 -6.50 16.80
CA LYS A 51 -3.41 -7.80 17.43
C LYS A 51 -4.60 -8.53 16.79
N GLU A 52 -5.66 -7.78 16.47
CA GLU A 52 -6.87 -8.34 15.84
C GLU A 52 -6.61 -8.80 14.40
N TYR A 53 -5.77 -8.08 13.67
CA TYR A 53 -5.47 -8.35 12.26
C TYR A 53 -3.96 -8.54 12.04
N PRO A 54 -3.37 -9.63 12.57
CA PRO A 54 -1.91 -9.82 12.50
C PRO A 54 -1.39 -10.04 11.07
N ASN A 55 -2.27 -10.46 10.15
CA ASN A 55 -1.91 -10.72 8.75
C ASN A 55 -2.20 -9.54 7.82
N ALA A 56 -2.56 -8.38 8.36
CA ALA A 56 -2.77 -7.18 7.54
C ALA A 56 -1.50 -6.84 6.76
N THR A 57 -1.63 -6.62 5.45
CA THR A 57 -0.50 -6.32 4.58
C THR A 57 -0.08 -4.87 4.78
N LYS A 58 1.11 -4.68 5.33
CA LYS A 58 1.64 -3.36 5.69
C LYS A 58 2.98 -3.10 5.01
N ASP A 59 3.29 -1.81 4.84
CA ASP A 59 4.60 -1.37 4.35
C ASP A 59 5.60 -1.27 5.51
N SER A 60 6.83 -0.83 5.21
CA SER A 60 7.91 -0.69 6.21
C SER A 60 7.62 0.37 7.27
N LEU A 61 6.67 1.25 7.03
CA LEU A 61 6.24 2.29 7.98
C LEU A 61 5.00 1.87 8.78
N GLY A 62 4.51 0.64 8.59
CA GLY A 62 3.33 0.12 9.28
C GLY A 62 2.01 0.59 8.69
N ARG A 63 2.00 1.25 7.51
CA ARG A 63 0.78 1.68 6.84
C ARG A 63 0.21 0.52 6.02
N LEU A 64 -1.11 0.39 5.96
CA LEU A 64 -1.76 -0.60 5.11
C LEU A 64 -1.38 -0.35 3.65
N ARG A 65 -1.02 -1.41 2.94
CA ARG A 65 -0.75 -1.30 1.51
C ARG A 65 -2.04 -1.08 0.75
N VAL A 66 -1.97 -0.27 -0.31
CA VAL A 66 -3.15 0.10 -1.11
C VAL A 66 -2.89 -0.18 -2.59
N GLY A 67 -3.93 -0.66 -3.26
CA GLY A 67 -3.92 -0.87 -4.70
C GLY A 67 -5.00 -0.06 -5.39
N ALA A 68 -4.77 0.26 -6.65
CA ALA A 68 -5.74 0.99 -7.46
C ALA A 68 -5.96 0.29 -8.80
N ALA A 69 -7.22 0.16 -9.21
CA ALA A 69 -7.57 -0.42 -10.51
C ALA A 69 -7.56 0.67 -11.59
N ILE A 70 -7.02 0.32 -12.75
CA ILE A 70 -6.96 1.18 -13.93
C ILE A 70 -7.37 0.39 -15.18
N GLY A 71 -7.83 1.07 -16.18
CA GLY A 71 -8.14 0.46 -17.48
C GLY A 71 -6.93 0.46 -18.41
N ALA A 72 -7.13 -0.05 -19.63
CA ALA A 72 -6.12 -0.05 -20.69
C ALA A 72 -6.46 1.07 -21.70
N GLY A 73 -6.14 2.30 -21.34
CA GLY A 73 -6.46 3.48 -22.14
C GLY A 73 -5.23 4.27 -22.58
N ALA A 74 -5.46 5.26 -23.42
CA ALA A 74 -4.40 6.12 -23.93
C ALA A 74 -3.75 6.94 -22.83
N ASP A 75 -4.51 7.33 -21.81
CA ASP A 75 -4.11 8.18 -20.70
C ASP A 75 -3.57 7.40 -19.48
N VAL A 76 -3.28 6.11 -19.66
CA VAL A 76 -2.91 5.23 -18.54
C VAL A 76 -1.69 5.73 -17.76
N LEU A 77 -0.68 6.29 -18.45
CA LEU A 77 0.52 6.77 -17.75
C LEU A 77 0.22 8.00 -16.89
N THR A 78 -0.69 8.87 -17.31
CA THR A 78 -1.13 10.01 -16.50
C THR A 78 -1.84 9.54 -15.23
N GLN A 79 -2.71 8.52 -15.36
CA GLN A 79 -3.40 7.92 -14.21
C GLN A 79 -2.40 7.29 -13.25
N VAL A 80 -1.47 6.49 -13.76
CA VAL A 80 -0.46 5.81 -12.94
C VAL A 80 0.43 6.84 -12.23
N GLU A 81 0.82 7.92 -12.91
CA GLU A 81 1.63 8.99 -12.31
C GLU A 81 0.93 9.58 -11.10
N ALA A 82 -0.35 9.92 -11.21
CA ALA A 82 -1.11 10.47 -10.09
C ALA A 82 -1.20 9.49 -8.92
N LEU A 83 -1.37 8.20 -9.21
CA LEU A 83 -1.41 7.15 -8.19
C LEU A 83 -0.05 6.97 -7.50
N VAL A 84 1.03 6.99 -8.26
CA VAL A 84 2.40 6.89 -7.71
C VAL A 84 2.72 8.10 -6.82
N GLN A 85 2.30 9.30 -7.24
CA GLN A 85 2.46 10.52 -6.43
C GLN A 85 1.65 10.44 -5.13
N SER A 86 0.62 9.60 -5.09
CA SER A 86 -0.22 9.36 -3.90
C SER A 86 0.23 8.11 -3.11
N ASP A 87 1.44 7.62 -3.35
CA ASP A 87 2.04 6.47 -2.64
C ASP A 87 1.29 5.16 -2.84
N VAL A 88 0.71 4.90 -4.02
CA VAL A 88 0.10 3.60 -4.30
C VAL A 88 1.15 2.49 -4.24
N ASP A 89 0.80 1.33 -3.66
CA ASP A 89 1.73 0.19 -3.58
C ASP A 89 1.65 -0.71 -4.81
N VAL A 90 0.45 -0.84 -5.42
CA VAL A 90 0.24 -1.72 -6.57
C VAL A 90 -0.85 -1.14 -7.48
N VAL A 91 -0.67 -1.27 -8.79
CA VAL A 91 -1.73 -0.95 -9.74
C VAL A 91 -2.26 -2.24 -10.35
N CYS A 92 -3.56 -2.29 -10.57
CA CYS A 92 -4.22 -3.43 -11.19
C CYS A 92 -4.78 -2.99 -12.55
N VAL A 93 -4.20 -3.52 -13.63
CA VAL A 93 -4.77 -3.34 -14.98
C VAL A 93 -5.92 -4.33 -15.09
N ASP A 94 -7.12 -3.85 -14.80
CA ASP A 94 -8.31 -4.69 -14.63
C ASP A 94 -9.22 -4.56 -15.84
N THR A 95 -9.32 -5.63 -16.62
CA THR A 95 -10.09 -5.66 -17.87
C THR A 95 -10.84 -6.98 -18.00
N ALA A 96 -11.93 -6.97 -18.76
CA ALA A 96 -12.71 -8.18 -19.03
C ALA A 96 -11.92 -9.19 -19.88
N HIS A 97 -10.96 -8.71 -20.70
CA HIS A 97 -10.18 -9.55 -21.63
C HIS A 97 -8.72 -9.13 -21.62
N GLY A 98 -7.96 -9.69 -20.67
CA GLY A 98 -6.56 -9.33 -20.45
C GLY A 98 -5.61 -9.78 -21.56
N HIS A 99 -5.99 -10.81 -22.35
CA HIS A 99 -5.15 -11.29 -23.46
C HIS A 99 -5.41 -10.49 -24.74
N SER A 100 -5.48 -9.18 -24.63
CA SER A 100 -5.60 -8.30 -25.79
C SER A 100 -4.31 -7.50 -25.98
N LYS A 101 -4.06 -7.08 -27.22
CA LYS A 101 -2.87 -6.27 -27.53
C LYS A 101 -2.83 -4.99 -26.69
N GLY A 102 -3.99 -4.32 -26.51
CA GLY A 102 -4.07 -3.09 -25.73
C GLY A 102 -3.66 -3.26 -24.29
N VAL A 103 -4.09 -4.35 -23.65
CA VAL A 103 -3.73 -4.64 -22.26
C VAL A 103 -2.24 -4.98 -22.13
N ILE A 104 -1.73 -5.83 -23.04
CA ILE A 104 -0.31 -6.22 -23.05
C ILE A 104 0.57 -4.97 -23.22
N ASP A 105 0.23 -4.10 -24.17
CA ASP A 105 0.98 -2.87 -24.42
C ASP A 105 0.89 -1.91 -23.21
N THR A 106 -0.27 -1.84 -22.55
CA THR A 106 -0.44 -1.04 -21.32
C THR A 106 0.50 -1.52 -20.23
N VAL A 107 0.54 -2.83 -19.97
CA VAL A 107 1.44 -3.39 -18.94
C VAL A 107 2.91 -3.05 -19.27
N LYS A 108 3.31 -3.21 -20.55
CA LYS A 108 4.67 -2.86 -21.01
C LYS A 108 4.98 -1.39 -20.77
N LYS A 109 4.05 -0.49 -21.09
CA LYS A 109 4.24 0.96 -20.89
C LYS A 109 4.45 1.29 -19.42
N ILE A 110 3.60 0.74 -18.54
CA ILE A 110 3.69 0.99 -17.10
C ILE A 110 5.01 0.43 -16.56
N ARG A 111 5.37 -0.81 -16.90
CA ARG A 111 6.61 -1.43 -16.44
C ARG A 111 7.84 -0.64 -16.88
N ARG A 112 7.83 -0.11 -18.11
CA ARG A 112 8.95 0.70 -18.61
C ARG A 112 9.07 2.02 -17.86
N ALA A 113 7.95 2.67 -17.56
CA ALA A 113 7.93 3.96 -16.87
C ALA A 113 8.22 3.81 -15.36
N TYR A 114 7.77 2.71 -14.75
CA TYR A 114 7.86 2.47 -13.30
C TYR A 114 8.40 1.05 -13.05
N PRO A 115 9.72 0.83 -13.18
CA PRO A 115 10.31 -0.51 -13.10
C PRO A 115 10.09 -1.24 -11.77
N LYS A 116 9.88 -0.50 -10.67
CA LYS A 116 9.73 -1.07 -9.32
C LYS A 116 8.28 -1.18 -8.86
N LEU A 117 7.33 -0.62 -9.61
CA LEU A 117 5.92 -0.65 -9.24
C LEU A 117 5.35 -2.05 -9.43
N ASP A 118 4.62 -2.56 -8.46
CA ASP A 118 3.93 -3.84 -8.64
C ASP A 118 2.70 -3.65 -9.53
N ILE A 119 2.55 -4.55 -10.49
CA ILE A 119 1.47 -4.52 -11.49
C ILE A 119 0.74 -5.85 -11.46
N ILE A 120 -0.53 -5.83 -11.11
CA ILE A 120 -1.44 -6.96 -11.30
C ILE A 120 -2.11 -6.76 -12.66
N ALA A 121 -2.26 -7.80 -13.47
CA ALA A 121 -2.91 -7.65 -14.78
C ALA A 121 -3.86 -8.81 -15.06
N GLY A 122 -4.97 -8.50 -15.70
CA GLY A 122 -5.98 -9.47 -16.09
C GLY A 122 -7.23 -8.79 -16.67
N ASN A 123 -8.33 -9.54 -16.85
CA ASN A 123 -8.49 -10.94 -16.41
C ASN A 123 -8.09 -11.90 -17.54
N VAL A 124 -7.55 -13.03 -17.16
CA VAL A 124 -7.19 -14.09 -18.12
C VAL A 124 -7.74 -15.44 -17.61
N ALA A 125 -7.88 -16.38 -18.55
CA ALA A 125 -8.41 -17.71 -18.26
C ALA A 125 -7.51 -18.85 -18.78
N THR A 126 -6.37 -18.51 -19.42
CA THR A 126 -5.48 -19.52 -20.01
C THR A 126 -4.03 -19.27 -19.61
N GLY A 127 -3.24 -20.33 -19.57
CA GLY A 127 -1.80 -20.23 -19.30
C GLY A 127 -1.04 -19.40 -20.33
N VAL A 128 -1.46 -19.47 -21.60
CA VAL A 128 -0.84 -18.68 -22.69
C VAL A 128 -1.05 -17.18 -22.41
N ALA A 129 -2.29 -16.79 -22.02
CA ALA A 129 -2.60 -15.41 -21.70
C ALA A 129 -1.83 -14.92 -20.45
N ALA A 130 -1.77 -15.75 -19.41
CA ALA A 130 -1.00 -15.44 -18.21
C ALA A 130 0.48 -15.21 -18.55
N LEU A 131 1.06 -16.12 -19.34
CA LEU A 131 2.47 -16.01 -19.75
C LEU A 131 2.72 -14.73 -20.56
N ALA A 132 1.78 -14.34 -21.44
CA ALA A 132 1.90 -13.10 -22.22
C ALA A 132 1.96 -11.87 -21.30
N LEU A 133 1.14 -11.81 -20.26
CA LEU A 133 1.15 -10.70 -19.32
C LEU A 133 2.40 -10.70 -18.42
N ILE A 134 2.87 -11.88 -18.00
CA ILE A 134 4.13 -12.00 -17.24
C ILE A 134 5.29 -11.47 -18.08
N LYS A 135 5.37 -11.89 -19.35
CA LYS A 135 6.42 -11.42 -20.28
C LYS A 135 6.32 -9.92 -20.54
N ALA A 136 5.13 -9.35 -20.46
CA ALA A 136 4.92 -7.90 -20.59
C ALA A 136 5.40 -7.13 -19.36
N GLY A 137 5.57 -7.79 -18.20
CA GLY A 137 6.09 -7.18 -17.00
C GLY A 137 5.13 -7.19 -15.80
N ALA A 138 4.04 -7.95 -15.86
CA ALA A 138 3.12 -8.06 -14.71
C ALA A 138 3.81 -8.78 -13.54
N SER A 139 3.62 -8.28 -12.33
CA SER A 139 4.11 -8.89 -11.08
C SER A 139 3.16 -10.01 -10.63
N ALA A 140 1.87 -9.90 -10.95
CA ALA A 140 0.85 -10.89 -10.61
C ALA A 140 -0.25 -10.92 -11.67
N ILE A 141 -0.98 -12.04 -11.73
CA ILE A 141 -2.04 -12.28 -12.72
C ILE A 141 -3.38 -12.44 -12.00
N LYS A 142 -4.39 -11.80 -12.61
CA LYS A 142 -5.76 -11.89 -12.10
C LYS A 142 -6.56 -12.86 -12.98
N UNK A 143 -6.94 -13.87 -12.49
CA UNK A 143 -7.72 -14.86 -13.20
C UNK A 143 -9.15 -14.41 -13.25
N UNK A 144 -9.78 -14.93 -14.22
CA UNK A 144 -11.17 -14.67 -14.37
C UNK A 144 -11.94 -15.50 -13.41
N UNK A 145 -12.61 -14.94 -12.75
CA UNK A 145 -13.49 -15.64 -11.88
C UNK A 145 -14.75 -15.77 -12.60
N UNK A 146 -15.09 -16.54 -12.49
CA UNK A 146 -16.36 -16.84 -13.12
C UNK A 146 -17.44 -16.64 -12.58
#